data_d694aaefe97c12a40b3f37268b09f737
#
_entry.id   d694aaefe97c12a40b3f37268b09f737
#
_cell.length_a   1.000
_cell.length_b   1.000
_cell.length_c   1.000
_cell.angle_alpha   90.00
_cell.angle_beta   90.00
_cell.angle_gamma   90.00
#
_symmetry.space_group_name_H-M   'P 1'
#
loop_
_entity.id
_entity.type
_entity.pdbx_description
1 polymer ?
#
loop_
_entity_poly.entity_id
_entity_poly.type
_entity_poly.pdbx_seq_one_letter_code
_entity_poly.pdbx_strand_id
1 'polypeptide(L)'
;EVGVKERVSSLSTRSIKRESKLQALNYVVSMCDLTTLEGEDTEGKIHQMTAKAIRPDPTDDDVPSAAAVCVYPSLVSTAKEIIGTSNVKVASVSSYFPSGQVPIESKLLDTQYAIDEGADEIDIVINRKAFFEGDYRKVFDEIVALKEACGDKHLKTILEVGELRTYDNIK
;
A
#
# COMPACT_ATOMS: atom_id res chain seq x y z
N GLU A 1 15.50 -16.26 -14.37
CA GLU A 1 15.25 -15.10 -15.25
C GLU A 1 14.60 -15.52 -16.58
N VAL A 2 15.15 -16.52 -17.31
CA VAL A 2 14.62 -16.97 -18.61
C VAL A 2 13.15 -17.41 -18.48
N GLY A 3 12.82 -18.31 -17.57
CA GLY A 3 11.46 -18.81 -17.39
C GLY A 3 10.44 -17.71 -17.02
N VAL A 4 10.86 -16.67 -16.29
CA VAL A 4 10.00 -15.51 -16.00
C VAL A 4 9.71 -14.73 -17.28
N LYS A 5 10.73 -14.48 -18.10
CA LYS A 5 10.58 -13.76 -19.38
C LYS A 5 9.69 -14.53 -20.36
N GLU A 6 9.86 -15.84 -20.47
CA GLU A 6 9.02 -16.70 -21.31
C GLU A 6 7.56 -16.66 -20.87
N ARG A 7 7.29 -16.73 -19.54
CA ARG A 7 5.94 -16.65 -19.00
C ARG A 7 5.29 -15.30 -19.27
N VAL A 8 6.02 -14.21 -19.04
CA VAL A 8 5.54 -12.83 -19.35
C VAL A 8 5.23 -12.71 -20.83
N SER A 9 6.12 -13.15 -21.71
CA SER A 9 5.90 -13.15 -23.17
C SER A 9 4.63 -13.90 -23.54
N SER A 10 4.42 -15.10 -23.01
CA SER A 10 3.22 -15.92 -23.25
C SER A 10 1.94 -15.21 -22.79
N LEU A 11 1.96 -14.54 -21.62
CA LEU A 11 0.81 -13.80 -21.11
C LEU A 11 0.52 -12.55 -21.94
N SER A 12 1.56 -11.87 -22.42
CA SER A 12 1.43 -10.64 -23.22
C SER A 12 0.83 -10.87 -24.61
N THR A 13 0.80 -12.12 -25.11
CA THR A 13 0.15 -12.45 -26.39
C THR A 13 -1.37 -12.59 -26.25
N ARG A 14 -1.89 -12.64 -25.05
CA ARG A 14 -3.34 -12.77 -24.79
C ARG A 14 -4.02 -11.42 -24.85
N SER A 15 -5.24 -11.39 -25.39
CA SER A 15 -6.08 -10.19 -25.38
C SER A 15 -7.44 -10.51 -24.77
N ILE A 16 -7.93 -9.59 -23.95
CA ILE A 16 -9.30 -9.57 -23.43
C ILE A 16 -10.08 -8.47 -24.16
N LYS A 17 -11.33 -8.74 -24.49
CA LYS A 17 -12.16 -7.84 -25.29
C LYS A 17 -13.52 -7.62 -24.67
N ARG A 18 -14.16 -6.51 -25.04
CA ARG A 18 -15.55 -6.16 -24.68
C ARG A 18 -15.81 -6.26 -23.16
N GLU A 19 -16.86 -6.93 -22.78
CA GLU A 19 -17.34 -7.07 -21.39
C GLU A 19 -16.26 -7.62 -20.45
N SER A 20 -15.52 -8.66 -20.89
CA SER A 20 -14.41 -9.20 -20.09
C SER A 20 -13.30 -8.16 -19.84
N LYS A 21 -13.07 -7.23 -20.79
CA LYS A 21 -12.11 -6.14 -20.61
C LYS A 21 -12.64 -5.10 -19.62
N LEU A 22 -13.91 -4.72 -19.73
CA LEU A 22 -14.55 -3.79 -18.78
C LEU A 22 -14.53 -4.36 -17.37
N GLN A 23 -14.92 -5.64 -17.22
CA GLN A 23 -14.84 -6.33 -15.93
C GLN A 23 -13.43 -6.36 -15.36
N ALA A 24 -12.41 -6.63 -16.19
CA ALA A 24 -11.01 -6.61 -15.76
C ALA A 24 -10.57 -5.20 -15.33
N LEU A 25 -10.99 -4.15 -16.03
CA LEU A 25 -10.71 -2.77 -15.65
C LEU A 25 -11.38 -2.40 -14.32
N ASN A 26 -12.63 -2.80 -14.12
CA ASN A 26 -13.34 -2.58 -12.86
C ASN A 26 -12.65 -3.31 -11.70
N TYR A 27 -12.17 -4.54 -11.91
CA TYR A 27 -11.33 -5.23 -10.91
C TYR A 27 -10.04 -4.46 -10.59
N VAL A 28 -9.38 -3.90 -11.61
CA VAL A 28 -8.17 -3.09 -11.37
C VAL A 28 -8.51 -1.88 -10.51
N VAL A 29 -9.57 -1.14 -10.84
CA VAL A 29 -10.01 0.02 -10.04
C VAL A 29 -10.31 -0.38 -8.60
N SER A 30 -11.09 -1.45 -8.41
CA SER A 30 -11.50 -1.92 -7.07
C SER A 30 -10.35 -2.48 -6.22
N MET A 31 -9.17 -2.68 -6.79
CA MET A 31 -7.97 -3.15 -6.10
C MET A 31 -6.86 -2.08 -6.01
N CYS A 32 -7.13 -0.86 -6.48
CA CYS A 32 -6.16 0.23 -6.40
C CYS A 32 -6.21 0.92 -5.04
N ASP A 33 -5.04 1.22 -4.48
CA ASP A 33 -4.87 2.19 -3.42
C ASP A 33 -4.44 3.52 -4.03
N LEU A 34 -5.28 4.55 -3.93
CA LEU A 34 -4.88 5.89 -4.36
C LEU A 34 -3.92 6.47 -3.32
N THR A 35 -2.70 6.78 -3.74
CA THR A 35 -1.60 7.10 -2.85
C THR A 35 -1.07 8.52 -3.10
N THR A 36 -0.82 9.26 -2.02
CA THR A 36 -0.01 10.46 -2.02
C THR A 36 0.89 10.47 -0.79
N LEU A 37 2.20 10.66 -1.02
CA LEU A 37 3.24 10.58 0.01
C LEU A 37 4.28 11.69 -0.22
N GLU A 38 3.79 12.89 -0.49
CA GLU A 38 4.61 14.07 -0.73
C GLU A 38 4.72 14.92 0.54
N GLY A 39 5.86 15.52 0.76
CA GLY A 39 6.07 16.39 1.92
C GLY A 39 5.21 17.67 1.90
N GLU A 40 4.58 17.97 0.77
CA GLU A 40 3.68 19.12 0.57
C GLU A 40 2.18 18.74 0.63
N ASP A 41 1.85 17.50 0.98
CA ASP A 41 0.46 17.05 1.03
C ASP A 41 -0.35 17.86 2.06
N THR A 42 -1.48 18.36 1.62
CA THR A 42 -2.41 19.16 2.43
C THR A 42 -3.73 18.42 2.62
N GLU A 43 -4.49 18.78 3.66
CA GLU A 43 -5.84 18.27 3.88
C GLU A 43 -6.72 18.42 2.64
N GLY A 44 -6.63 19.55 1.93
CA GLY A 44 -7.38 19.78 0.69
C GLY A 44 -7.05 18.78 -0.41
N LYS A 45 -5.78 18.37 -0.54
CA LYS A 45 -5.35 17.34 -1.48
C LYS A 45 -5.91 15.96 -1.06
N ILE A 46 -5.89 15.66 0.25
CA ILE A 46 -6.48 14.42 0.77
C ILE A 46 -7.99 14.38 0.53
N HIS A 47 -8.69 15.49 0.73
CA HIS A 47 -10.11 15.61 0.40
C HIS A 47 -10.40 15.23 -1.05
N GLN A 48 -9.68 15.83 -2.00
CA GLN A 48 -9.87 15.54 -3.43
C GLN A 48 -9.56 14.08 -3.78
N MET A 49 -8.44 13.56 -3.26
CA MET A 49 -8.03 12.18 -3.54
C MET A 49 -9.04 11.18 -2.97
N THR A 50 -9.49 11.40 -1.73
CA THR A 50 -10.45 10.51 -1.06
C THR A 50 -11.82 10.53 -1.74
N ALA A 51 -12.30 11.71 -2.13
CA ALA A 51 -13.53 11.83 -2.92
C ALA A 51 -13.42 11.08 -4.27
N LYS A 52 -12.26 11.17 -4.93
CA LYS A 52 -11.98 10.41 -6.14
C LYS A 52 -11.90 8.90 -5.88
N ALA A 53 -11.36 8.45 -4.76
CA ALA A 53 -11.31 7.03 -4.40
C ALA A 53 -12.73 6.45 -4.21
N ILE A 54 -13.63 7.22 -3.60
CA ILE A 54 -15.02 6.84 -3.37
C ILE A 54 -15.79 6.74 -4.70
N ARG A 55 -15.59 7.70 -5.60
CA ARG A 55 -16.27 7.77 -6.90
C ARG A 55 -15.28 8.17 -8.00
N PRO A 56 -14.54 7.19 -8.57
CA PRO A 56 -13.47 7.47 -9.53
C PRO A 56 -13.96 8.14 -10.81
N ASP A 57 -15.14 7.76 -11.28
CA ASP A 57 -15.84 8.40 -12.42
C ASP A 57 -17.23 8.86 -11.98
N PRO A 58 -17.45 10.18 -11.84
CA PRO A 58 -18.75 10.71 -11.45
C PRO A 58 -19.82 10.61 -12.56
N THR A 59 -19.44 10.24 -13.79
CA THR A 59 -20.33 10.12 -14.93
C THR A 59 -20.78 8.69 -15.21
N ASP A 60 -20.15 7.69 -14.57
CA ASP A 60 -20.42 6.27 -14.74
C ASP A 60 -20.52 5.57 -13.37
N ASP A 61 -21.73 5.22 -12.98
CA ASP A 61 -22.02 4.55 -11.70
C ASP A 61 -21.62 3.06 -11.69
N ASP A 62 -21.28 2.46 -12.84
CA ASP A 62 -20.77 1.09 -12.94
C ASP A 62 -19.28 0.98 -12.59
N VAL A 63 -18.57 2.10 -12.49
CA VAL A 63 -17.17 2.14 -12.06
C VAL A 63 -17.10 2.00 -10.54
N PRO A 64 -16.46 0.94 -10.01
CA PRO A 64 -16.37 0.73 -8.56
C PRO A 64 -15.47 1.75 -7.88
N SER A 65 -15.63 1.90 -6.56
CA SER A 65 -14.67 2.64 -5.73
C SER A 65 -13.29 1.97 -5.74
N ALA A 66 -12.25 2.74 -5.43
CA ALA A 66 -10.93 2.20 -5.12
C ALA A 66 -10.96 1.35 -3.83
N ALA A 67 -9.94 0.51 -3.62
CA ALA A 67 -9.80 -0.29 -2.41
C ALA A 67 -9.50 0.58 -1.19
N ALA A 68 -8.52 1.47 -1.33
CA ALA A 68 -8.06 2.33 -0.25
C ALA A 68 -7.55 3.69 -0.76
N VAL A 69 -7.33 4.59 0.19
CA VAL A 69 -6.41 5.71 0.06
C VAL A 69 -5.21 5.46 0.97
N CYS A 70 -3.99 5.76 0.48
CA CYS A 70 -2.78 5.61 1.27
C CYS A 70 -2.11 6.96 1.47
N VAL A 71 -1.83 7.30 2.73
CA VAL A 71 -1.35 8.60 3.16
C VAL A 71 -0.29 8.47 4.27
N TYR A 72 0.36 9.58 4.62
CA TYR A 72 1.16 9.64 5.84
C TYR A 72 0.29 9.59 7.11
N PRO A 73 0.81 9.10 8.25
CA PRO A 73 0.06 8.96 9.50
C PRO A 73 -0.70 10.22 9.93
N SER A 74 -0.09 11.38 9.79
CA SER A 74 -0.69 12.68 10.16
C SER A 74 -1.91 13.10 9.34
N LEU A 75 -2.21 12.41 8.23
CA LEU A 75 -3.33 12.69 7.34
C LEU A 75 -4.42 11.61 7.37
N VAL A 76 -4.24 10.60 8.22
CA VAL A 76 -5.17 9.46 8.34
C VAL A 76 -6.53 9.93 8.83
N SER A 77 -6.58 10.71 9.92
CA SER A 77 -7.84 11.23 10.47
C SER A 77 -8.62 12.07 9.45
N THR A 78 -7.93 12.93 8.67
CA THR A 78 -8.54 13.68 7.58
C THR A 78 -9.18 12.75 6.53
N ALA A 79 -8.46 11.71 6.11
CA ALA A 79 -9.00 10.74 5.15
C ALA A 79 -10.21 9.97 5.73
N LYS A 80 -10.15 9.58 7.01
CA LYS A 80 -11.26 8.89 7.71
C LYS A 80 -12.54 9.71 7.78
N GLU A 81 -12.43 11.01 8.06
CA GLU A 81 -13.59 11.91 8.09
C GLU A 81 -14.31 11.94 6.74
N ILE A 82 -13.57 11.97 5.64
CA ILE A 82 -14.16 12.07 4.29
C ILE A 82 -14.75 10.74 3.83
N ILE A 83 -14.08 9.63 4.15
CA ILE A 83 -14.56 8.28 3.80
C ILE A 83 -15.94 8.02 4.39
N GLY A 84 -16.18 8.46 5.63
CA GLY A 84 -17.48 8.30 6.30
C GLY A 84 -17.96 6.84 6.29
N THR A 85 -19.08 6.57 5.64
CA THR A 85 -19.70 5.24 5.54
C THR A 85 -19.32 4.45 4.28
N SER A 86 -18.40 4.96 3.46
CA SER A 86 -17.95 4.26 2.26
C SER A 86 -17.13 3.01 2.62
N ASN A 87 -17.01 2.09 1.67
CA ASN A 87 -16.21 0.87 1.85
C ASN A 87 -14.71 1.06 1.59
N VAL A 88 -14.29 2.25 1.14
CA VAL A 88 -12.88 2.56 0.92
C VAL A 88 -12.12 2.52 2.24
N LYS A 89 -10.95 1.92 2.26
CA LYS A 89 -10.10 1.84 3.45
C LYS A 89 -9.13 3.02 3.52
N VAL A 90 -8.62 3.29 4.72
CA VAL A 90 -7.46 4.16 4.89
C VAL A 90 -6.25 3.31 5.23
N ALA A 91 -5.29 3.30 4.31
CA ALA A 91 -3.97 2.76 4.54
C ALA A 91 -3.03 3.89 4.96
N SER A 92 -2.08 3.59 5.82
CA SER A 92 -1.01 4.52 6.18
C SER A 92 0.34 3.88 6.02
N VAL A 93 1.27 4.58 5.38
CA VAL A 93 2.68 4.17 5.46
C VAL A 93 3.17 4.33 6.89
N SER A 94 4.12 3.49 7.28
CA SER A 94 4.69 3.47 8.62
C SER A 94 6.13 2.95 8.59
N SER A 95 6.72 2.73 9.76
CA SER A 95 8.10 2.26 9.89
C SER A 95 9.13 3.21 9.31
N TYR A 96 8.86 4.51 9.36
CA TYR A 96 9.72 5.54 8.78
C TYR A 96 9.94 5.34 7.27
N PHE A 97 8.84 5.06 6.57
CA PHE A 97 8.83 5.04 5.11
C PHE A 97 9.48 6.33 4.54
N PRO A 98 10.31 6.26 3.48
CA PRO A 98 10.58 5.06 2.66
C PRO A 98 11.79 4.25 3.10
N SER A 99 12.64 4.73 4.01
CA SER A 99 13.93 4.07 4.28
C SER A 99 13.89 2.98 5.35
N GLY A 100 13.03 3.11 6.34
CA GLY A 100 12.97 2.19 7.49
C GLY A 100 14.23 2.14 8.35
N GLN A 101 15.11 3.15 8.28
CA GLN A 101 16.45 3.16 8.89
C GLN A 101 16.44 3.73 10.32
N VAL A 102 15.57 3.20 11.17
CA VAL A 102 15.46 3.60 12.58
C VAL A 102 15.36 2.36 13.48
N PRO A 103 15.58 2.50 14.79
CA PRO A 103 15.36 1.42 15.76
C PRO A 103 13.92 0.91 15.74
N ILE A 104 13.73 -0.35 16.14
CA ILE A 104 12.39 -1.00 16.13
C ILE A 104 11.39 -0.25 17.01
N GLU A 105 11.81 0.29 18.13
CA GLU A 105 10.97 1.05 19.05
C GLU A 105 10.35 2.27 18.36
N SER A 106 11.12 2.96 17.52
CA SER A 106 10.61 4.09 16.73
C SER A 106 9.60 3.66 15.67
N LYS A 107 9.86 2.52 15.02
CA LYS A 107 8.91 1.94 14.05
C LYS A 107 7.57 1.57 14.71
N LEU A 108 7.62 0.98 15.89
CA LEU A 108 6.43 0.62 16.66
C LEU A 108 5.61 1.86 17.07
N LEU A 109 6.29 2.93 17.50
CA LEU A 109 5.62 4.20 17.82
C LEU A 109 4.94 4.83 16.59
N ASP A 110 5.62 4.83 15.44
CA ASP A 110 5.07 5.34 14.19
C ASP A 110 3.86 4.53 13.73
N THR A 111 3.93 3.20 13.86
CA THR A 111 2.83 2.29 13.56
C THR A 111 1.63 2.52 14.50
N GLN A 112 1.88 2.64 15.81
CA GLN A 112 0.83 2.91 16.78
C GLN A 112 0.14 4.24 16.52
N TYR A 113 0.91 5.28 16.19
CA TYR A 113 0.35 6.58 15.85
C TYR A 113 -0.62 6.49 14.65
N ALA A 114 -0.23 5.80 13.57
CA ALA A 114 -1.12 5.61 12.41
C ALA A 114 -2.42 4.86 12.77
N ILE A 115 -2.33 3.86 13.67
CA ILE A 115 -3.48 3.11 14.16
C ILE A 115 -4.39 4.00 15.00
N ASP A 116 -3.83 4.79 15.90
CA ASP A 116 -4.57 5.70 16.78
C ASP A 116 -5.31 6.79 15.99
N GLU A 117 -4.74 7.26 14.86
CA GLU A 117 -5.39 8.16 13.91
C GLU A 117 -6.51 7.48 13.10
N GLY A 118 -6.64 6.15 13.18
CA GLY A 118 -7.75 5.39 12.61
C GLY A 118 -7.44 4.63 11.31
N ALA A 119 -6.18 4.37 11.00
CA ALA A 119 -5.81 3.56 9.84
C ALA A 119 -6.45 2.16 9.90
N ASP A 120 -6.96 1.69 8.77
CA ASP A 120 -7.48 0.32 8.61
C ASP A 120 -6.37 -0.64 8.20
N GLU A 121 -5.35 -0.14 7.51
CA GLU A 121 -4.22 -0.89 6.96
C GLU A 121 -2.92 -0.14 7.23
N ILE A 122 -1.85 -0.88 7.49
CA ILE A 122 -0.52 -0.35 7.77
C ILE A 122 0.47 -0.89 6.74
N ASP A 123 1.14 0.03 6.05
CA ASP A 123 2.10 -0.27 4.99
C ASP A 123 3.52 -0.01 5.52
N ILE A 124 4.24 -1.07 5.85
CA ILE A 124 5.62 -1.00 6.36
C ILE A 124 6.63 -1.27 5.25
N VAL A 125 7.87 -0.84 5.45
CA VAL A 125 9.00 -1.23 4.58
C VAL A 125 9.89 -2.24 5.30
N ILE A 126 10.40 -3.23 4.55
CA ILE A 126 11.40 -4.15 5.10
C ILE A 126 12.70 -3.42 5.43
N ASN A 127 13.46 -3.95 6.39
CA ASN A 127 14.82 -3.50 6.67
C ASN A 127 15.78 -4.00 5.58
N ARG A 128 15.87 -3.25 4.47
CA ARG A 128 16.72 -3.62 3.32
C ARG A 128 18.19 -3.71 3.68
N LYS A 129 18.66 -2.87 4.63
CA LYS A 129 20.04 -2.96 5.11
C LYS A 129 20.31 -4.34 5.72
N ALA A 130 19.49 -4.77 6.68
CA ALA A 130 19.62 -6.09 7.30
C ALA A 130 19.52 -7.21 6.26
N PHE A 131 18.59 -7.07 5.29
CA PHE A 131 18.45 -8.03 4.19
C PHE A 131 19.76 -8.19 3.39
N PHE A 132 20.38 -7.10 2.96
CA PHE A 132 21.63 -7.14 2.19
C PHE A 132 22.85 -7.54 3.01
N GLU A 133 22.81 -7.40 4.33
CA GLU A 133 23.83 -7.92 5.26
C GLU A 133 23.63 -9.42 5.53
N GLY A 134 22.55 -10.05 5.03
CA GLY A 134 22.21 -11.45 5.24
C GLY A 134 21.54 -11.72 6.59
N ASP A 135 21.19 -10.69 7.34
CA ASP A 135 20.48 -10.80 8.63
C ASP A 135 18.97 -10.93 8.40
N TYR A 136 18.57 -12.01 7.74
CA TYR A 136 17.16 -12.32 7.45
C TYR A 136 16.34 -12.54 8.73
N ARG A 137 17.01 -12.98 9.82
CA ARG A 137 16.34 -13.15 11.11
C ARG A 137 15.82 -11.80 11.64
N LYS A 138 16.65 -10.78 11.58
CA LYS A 138 16.25 -9.42 11.97
C LYS A 138 15.10 -8.90 11.11
N VAL A 139 15.13 -9.10 9.78
CA VAL A 139 14.04 -8.70 8.90
C VAL A 139 12.73 -9.39 9.32
N PHE A 140 12.78 -10.68 9.58
CA PHE A 140 11.62 -11.46 10.02
C PHE A 140 11.09 -10.97 11.38
N ASP A 141 11.96 -10.82 12.38
CA ASP A 141 11.57 -10.43 13.73
C ASP A 141 10.98 -9.01 13.77
N GLU A 142 11.49 -8.07 12.95
CA GLU A 142 10.90 -6.73 12.79
C GLU A 142 9.48 -6.79 12.20
N ILE A 143 9.26 -7.62 11.17
CA ILE A 143 7.91 -7.80 10.57
C ILE A 143 6.94 -8.43 11.59
N VAL A 144 7.39 -9.43 12.35
CA VAL A 144 6.58 -10.05 13.40
C VAL A 144 6.16 -9.02 14.45
N ALA A 145 7.11 -8.24 14.97
CA ALA A 145 6.82 -7.23 15.98
C ALA A 145 5.84 -6.17 15.46
N LEU A 146 5.98 -5.72 14.21
CA LEU A 146 5.09 -4.76 13.59
C LEU A 146 3.70 -5.36 13.33
N LYS A 147 3.61 -6.65 12.94
CA LYS A 147 2.32 -7.33 12.81
C LYS A 147 1.60 -7.49 14.15
N GLU A 148 2.32 -7.80 15.21
CA GLU A 148 1.77 -7.87 16.57
C GLU A 148 1.22 -6.50 17.01
N ALA A 149 1.96 -5.41 16.74
CA ALA A 149 1.51 -4.05 17.02
C ALA A 149 0.25 -3.65 16.22
N CYS A 150 0.09 -4.16 15.00
CA CYS A 150 -1.10 -3.91 14.18
C CYS A 150 -2.38 -4.59 14.71
N GLY A 151 -2.26 -5.60 15.55
CA GLY A 151 -3.42 -6.34 16.06
C GLY A 151 -4.28 -6.92 14.93
N ASP A 152 -5.54 -6.50 14.86
CA ASP A 152 -6.52 -6.89 13.84
C ASP A 152 -6.39 -6.13 12.52
N LYS A 153 -5.58 -5.06 12.49
CA LYS A 153 -5.37 -4.27 11.29
C LYS A 153 -4.59 -5.04 10.22
N HIS A 154 -4.86 -4.72 8.97
CA HIS A 154 -4.14 -5.31 7.85
C HIS A 154 -2.72 -4.76 7.78
N LEU A 155 -1.74 -5.65 7.66
CA LEU A 155 -0.34 -5.28 7.44
C LEU A 155 0.04 -5.60 6.01
N LYS A 156 0.57 -4.62 5.27
CA LYS A 156 1.22 -4.80 3.98
C LYS A 156 2.71 -4.50 4.11
N THR A 157 3.53 -5.31 3.48
CA THR A 157 4.99 -5.18 3.57
C THR A 157 5.56 -4.77 2.22
N ILE A 158 6.08 -3.55 2.14
CA ILE A 158 6.72 -3.01 0.94
C ILE A 158 8.10 -3.61 0.81
N LEU A 159 8.35 -4.34 -0.27
CA LEU A 159 9.62 -5.00 -0.54
C LEU A 159 10.65 -4.07 -1.21
N GLU A 160 10.18 -3.05 -1.94
CA GLU A 160 11.04 -2.17 -2.76
C GLU A 160 11.86 -2.98 -3.78
N VAL A 161 11.14 -3.67 -4.67
CA VAL A 161 11.76 -4.63 -5.61
C VAL A 161 12.83 -4.03 -6.53
N GLY A 162 12.75 -2.73 -6.82
CA GLY A 162 13.80 -2.02 -7.54
C GLY A 162 15.12 -2.00 -6.79
N GLU A 163 15.09 -1.86 -5.47
CA GLU A 163 16.26 -1.91 -4.59
C GLU A 163 16.78 -3.34 -4.41
N LEU A 164 15.92 -4.34 -4.44
CA LEU A 164 16.31 -5.76 -4.32
C LEU A 164 17.05 -6.29 -5.57
N ARG A 165 16.89 -5.65 -6.71
CA ARG A 165 17.66 -5.81 -7.96
C ARG A 165 17.48 -7.13 -8.69
N THR A 166 17.50 -8.27 -8.01
CA THR A 166 17.46 -9.60 -8.63
C THR A 166 16.19 -10.36 -8.28
N TYR A 167 15.77 -11.27 -9.16
CA TYR A 167 14.63 -12.14 -8.89
C TYR A 167 14.89 -13.06 -7.69
N ASP A 168 16.14 -13.45 -7.44
CA ASP A 168 16.49 -14.31 -6.30
C ASP A 168 16.30 -13.57 -4.98
N ASN A 169 16.62 -12.27 -4.92
CA ASN A 169 16.39 -11.44 -3.74
C ASN A 169 14.89 -11.16 -3.50
N ILE A 170 14.08 -11.12 -4.56
CA ILE A 170 12.63 -10.88 -4.46
C ILE A 170 11.90 -12.15 -4.02
N LYS A 171 12.42 -13.33 -4.37
CA LYS A 171 11.85 -14.64 -4.03
C LYS A 171 12.10 -15.03 -2.58
#